data_f2cf44f48d9ca0a1bf8757beb7e8a431
#
_entry.id   f2cf44f48d9ca0a1bf8757beb7e8a431
#
_cell.length_a   1.000
_cell.length_b   1.000
_cell.length_c   1.000
_cell.angle_alpha   90.00
_cell.angle_beta   90.00
_cell.angle_gamma   90.00
#
_symmetry.space_group_name_H-M   'P 1'
#
loop_
_entity.id
_entity.type
_entity.pdbx_description
1 polymer ?
#
loop_
_entity_poly.entity_id
_entity_poly.type
_entity_poly.pdbx_seq_one_letter_code
_entity_poly.pdbx_strand_id
1 'polypeptide(L)'
;DLTRSGRTVADYLVQHAEDAQYLSISSLANACGVAEATIFRFCRSLGFDGYNEMKIALAKANAMAVPVALKLEPGVDTQILCTHAYNTAIEALNGTRNALDPAAIDQAATLLQRARQVFCFGQGGSSLLASDIWARFATISTKFHTSGDSHMQAIAASLMGPEDVVLFVSYSGATRDMMDTLRLAKENGAKVILLTHYNDAPGTALADVVLLCGAKESPLDPGSMPVKLAVLFVANVLVLRYTLDNQELVTISRERTTKALGNKLL
;
A
#
# COMPACT_ATOMS: atom_id res chain seq x y z
N ASP A 1 19.11 28.06 15.35
CA ASP A 1 18.47 27.66 16.63
C ASP A 1 17.11 27.03 16.35
N LEU A 2 16.88 25.82 16.88
CA LEU A 2 15.59 25.14 16.74
C LEU A 2 14.56 25.72 17.71
N THR A 3 13.31 25.82 17.28
CA THR A 3 12.16 26.07 18.16
C THR A 3 11.99 24.93 19.19
N ARG A 4 11.22 25.14 20.26
CA ARG A 4 10.93 24.08 21.24
C ARG A 4 10.36 22.83 20.58
N SER A 5 9.36 22.99 19.71
CA SER A 5 8.76 21.85 18.96
C SER A 5 9.75 21.23 17.97
N GLY A 6 10.61 22.04 17.33
CA GLY A 6 11.66 21.53 16.45
C GLY A 6 12.71 20.70 17.21
N ARG A 7 13.02 21.08 18.45
CA ARG A 7 13.91 20.29 19.33
C ARG A 7 13.29 18.96 19.70
N THR A 8 11.99 18.91 20.04
CA THR A 8 11.27 17.65 20.29
C THR A 8 11.36 16.69 19.10
N VAL A 9 11.20 17.19 17.88
CA VAL A 9 11.34 16.37 16.65
C VAL A 9 12.78 15.88 16.48
N ALA A 10 13.78 16.75 16.69
CA ALA A 10 15.19 16.39 16.59
C ALA A 10 15.56 15.30 17.61
N ASP A 11 15.14 15.44 18.86
CA ASP A 11 15.40 14.48 19.93
C ASP A 11 14.79 13.12 19.61
N TYR A 12 13.54 13.09 19.09
CA TYR A 12 12.90 11.85 18.65
C TYR A 12 13.69 11.16 17.52
N LEU A 13 14.08 11.93 16.49
CA LEU A 13 14.83 11.39 15.35
C LEU A 13 16.21 10.82 15.76
N VAL A 14 16.89 11.44 16.72
CA VAL A 14 18.17 10.95 17.24
C VAL A 14 17.99 9.65 18.03
N GLN A 15 16.92 9.56 18.83
CA GLN A 15 16.65 8.38 19.66
C GLN A 15 16.10 7.18 18.86
N HIS A 16 15.42 7.45 17.75
CA HIS A 16 14.70 6.45 16.93
C HIS A 16 15.11 6.47 15.46
N ALA A 17 16.39 6.77 15.15
CA ALA A 17 16.85 6.99 13.78
C ALA A 17 16.56 5.83 12.83
N GLU A 18 16.70 4.59 13.29
CA GLU A 18 16.48 3.38 12.49
C GLU A 18 15.02 3.21 12.10
N ASP A 19 14.08 3.46 13.01
CA ASP A 19 12.65 3.31 12.75
C ASP A 19 12.03 4.54 12.11
N ALA A 20 12.53 5.73 12.39
CA ALA A 20 11.98 7.00 11.89
C ALA A 20 11.97 7.09 10.35
N GLN A 21 12.92 6.44 9.66
CA GLN A 21 12.94 6.37 8.20
C GLN A 21 11.72 5.65 7.60
N TYR A 22 11.02 4.83 8.38
CA TYR A 22 9.84 4.09 7.93
C TYR A 22 8.52 4.77 8.31
N LEU A 23 8.54 5.84 9.10
CA LEU A 23 7.33 6.54 9.52
C LEU A 23 6.73 7.37 8.37
N SER A 24 5.41 7.56 8.40
CA SER A 24 4.74 8.63 7.65
C SER A 24 4.97 9.98 8.34
N ILE A 25 4.69 11.09 7.66
CA ILE A 25 4.74 12.41 8.30
C ILE A 25 3.73 12.48 9.47
N SER A 26 2.56 11.87 9.29
CA SER A 26 1.51 11.79 10.31
C SER A 26 1.96 10.96 11.52
N SER A 27 2.56 9.79 11.29
CA SER A 27 3.10 8.93 12.35
C SER A 27 4.20 9.63 13.14
N LEU A 28 5.12 10.33 12.45
CA LEU A 28 6.17 11.11 13.13
C LEU A 28 5.59 12.28 13.93
N ALA A 29 4.61 12.99 13.36
CA ALA A 29 3.93 14.09 14.04
C ALA A 29 3.23 13.63 15.32
N ASN A 30 2.50 12.52 15.23
CA ASN A 30 1.83 11.87 16.38
C ASN A 30 2.85 11.42 17.44
N ALA A 31 3.92 10.75 17.05
CA ALA A 31 4.97 10.28 17.96
C ALA A 31 5.68 11.44 18.70
N CYS A 32 5.84 12.59 18.04
CA CYS A 32 6.41 13.80 18.62
C CYS A 32 5.39 14.68 19.36
N GLY A 33 4.07 14.39 19.27
CA GLY A 33 3.02 15.24 19.83
C GLY A 33 2.95 16.63 19.20
N VAL A 34 3.20 16.74 17.88
CA VAL A 34 3.20 18.01 17.12
C VAL A 34 2.33 17.90 15.86
N ALA A 35 2.00 19.03 15.25
CA ALA A 35 1.29 19.03 13.97
C ALA A 35 2.25 18.69 12.81
N GLU A 36 1.73 18.08 11.73
CA GLU A 36 2.51 17.79 10.49
C GLU A 36 3.19 19.02 9.91
N ALA A 37 2.51 20.17 9.96
CA ALA A 37 3.10 21.46 9.54
C ALA A 37 4.36 21.81 10.34
N THR A 38 4.50 21.35 11.58
CA THR A 38 5.71 21.53 12.39
C THR A 38 6.84 20.63 11.90
N ILE A 39 6.53 19.37 11.54
CA ILE A 39 7.50 18.47 10.90
C ILE A 39 7.99 19.08 9.59
N PHE A 40 7.08 19.58 8.75
CA PHE A 40 7.44 20.20 7.48
C PHE A 40 8.38 21.40 7.69
N ARG A 41 8.04 22.32 8.61
CA ARG A 41 8.89 23.48 8.94
C ARG A 41 10.25 23.08 9.50
N PHE A 42 10.28 22.02 10.32
CA PHE A 42 11.52 21.46 10.83
C PHE A 42 12.43 20.96 9.69
N CYS A 43 11.90 20.20 8.74
CA CYS A 43 12.64 19.75 7.55
C CYS A 43 13.20 20.95 6.77
N ARG A 44 12.37 21.99 6.54
CA ARG A 44 12.80 23.22 5.85
C ARG A 44 13.91 23.96 6.61
N SER A 45 13.86 23.98 7.93
CA SER A 45 14.90 24.63 8.76
C SER A 45 16.25 23.93 8.72
N LEU A 46 16.27 22.64 8.36
CA LEU A 46 17.47 21.83 8.14
C LEU A 46 17.98 21.87 6.68
N GLY A 47 17.28 22.59 5.79
CA GLY A 47 17.65 22.74 4.38
C GLY A 47 17.02 21.72 3.45
N PHE A 48 16.12 20.87 3.92
CA PHE A 48 15.39 19.90 3.08
C PHE A 48 14.15 20.56 2.45
N ASP A 49 13.79 20.16 1.22
CA ASP A 49 12.59 20.64 0.55
C ASP A 49 11.29 20.13 1.19
N GLY A 50 11.36 19.10 2.00
CA GLY A 50 10.25 18.56 2.75
C GLY A 50 10.58 17.25 3.44
N TYR A 51 9.54 16.61 3.97
CA TYR A 51 9.67 15.39 4.76
C TYR A 51 10.29 14.22 3.99
N ASN A 52 9.93 14.02 2.72
CA ASN A 52 10.46 12.92 1.91
C ASN A 52 11.97 13.03 1.70
N GLU A 53 12.47 14.23 1.43
CA GLU A 53 13.92 14.45 1.26
C GLU A 53 14.68 14.18 2.55
N MET A 54 14.15 14.63 3.69
CA MET A 54 14.71 14.31 5.00
C MET A 54 14.71 12.80 5.26
N LYS A 55 13.61 12.09 4.95
CA LYS A 55 13.55 10.62 5.09
C LYS A 55 14.62 9.91 4.26
N ILE A 56 14.82 10.33 3.02
CA ILE A 56 15.86 9.78 2.15
C ILE A 56 17.26 10.03 2.74
N ALA A 57 17.50 11.23 3.28
CA ALA A 57 18.77 11.55 3.92
C ALA A 57 19.00 10.69 5.17
N LEU A 58 17.96 10.50 5.99
CA LEU A 58 18.00 9.63 7.16
C LEU A 58 18.28 8.18 6.79
N ALA A 59 17.60 7.66 5.76
CA ALA A 59 17.80 6.31 5.26
C ALA A 59 19.24 6.10 4.72
N LYS A 60 19.81 7.10 4.04
CA LYS A 60 21.22 7.07 3.60
C LYS A 60 22.18 7.01 4.79
N ALA A 61 21.94 7.82 5.82
CA ALA A 61 22.78 7.83 7.02
C ALA A 61 22.70 6.48 7.75
N ASN A 62 21.49 5.91 7.90
CA ASN A 62 21.31 4.59 8.50
C ASN A 62 21.99 3.47 7.69
N ALA A 63 21.88 3.49 6.36
CA ALA A 63 22.54 2.51 5.49
C ALA A 63 24.08 2.58 5.59
N MET A 64 24.66 3.77 5.84
CA MET A 64 26.09 3.93 6.10
C MET A 64 26.48 3.37 7.47
N ALA A 65 25.60 3.44 8.47
CA ALA A 65 25.85 2.97 9.83
C ALA A 65 25.74 1.44 9.99
N VAL A 66 25.15 0.72 9.00
CA VAL A 66 25.04 -0.74 9.04
C VAL A 66 26.43 -1.38 9.05
N PRO A 67 26.73 -2.33 9.95
CA PRO A 67 28.00 -3.05 9.95
C PRO A 67 28.28 -3.72 8.62
N VAL A 68 29.53 -3.69 8.14
CA VAL A 68 29.96 -4.26 6.85
C VAL A 68 29.54 -5.73 6.70
N ALA A 69 29.53 -6.51 7.78
CA ALA A 69 29.10 -7.91 7.80
C ALA A 69 27.62 -8.15 7.41
N LEU A 70 26.78 -7.11 7.44
CA LEU A 70 25.37 -7.18 7.08
C LEU A 70 25.08 -6.53 5.71
N LYS A 71 26.09 -5.95 5.04
CA LYS A 71 25.95 -5.38 3.70
C LYS A 71 26.15 -6.46 2.66
N LEU A 72 25.23 -6.50 1.68
CA LEU A 72 25.45 -7.29 0.48
C LEU A 72 26.48 -6.57 -0.39
N GLU A 73 27.65 -7.16 -0.54
CA GLU A 73 28.78 -6.59 -1.30
C GLU A 73 28.85 -7.21 -2.70
N PRO A 74 29.45 -6.51 -3.68
CA PRO A 74 29.74 -7.12 -4.97
C PRO A 74 30.58 -8.39 -4.82
N GLY A 75 30.12 -9.50 -5.46
CA GLY A 75 30.80 -10.79 -5.38
C GLY A 75 30.28 -11.72 -4.27
N VAL A 76 29.23 -11.31 -3.51
CA VAL A 76 28.59 -12.21 -2.54
C VAL A 76 28.03 -13.44 -3.26
N ASP A 77 28.12 -14.60 -2.61
CA ASP A 77 27.61 -15.87 -3.13
C ASP A 77 26.10 -15.81 -3.40
N THR A 78 25.66 -16.33 -4.54
CA THR A 78 24.25 -16.38 -4.94
C THR A 78 23.37 -17.11 -3.92
N GLN A 79 23.88 -18.14 -3.24
CA GLN A 79 23.15 -18.83 -2.18
C GLN A 79 22.83 -17.91 -0.99
N ILE A 80 23.73 -16.99 -0.65
CA ILE A 80 23.50 -15.97 0.37
C ILE A 80 22.40 -14.99 -0.10
N LEU A 81 22.43 -14.57 -1.37
CA LEU A 81 21.37 -13.74 -1.96
C LEU A 81 20.00 -14.42 -1.92
N CYS A 82 19.94 -15.70 -2.27
CA CYS A 82 18.70 -16.48 -2.20
C CYS A 82 18.16 -16.54 -0.76
N THR A 83 19.05 -16.81 0.20
CA THR A 83 18.68 -16.88 1.63
C THR A 83 18.19 -15.51 2.14
N HIS A 84 18.87 -14.42 1.77
CA HIS A 84 18.46 -13.07 2.14
C HIS A 84 17.10 -12.71 1.56
N ALA A 85 16.90 -12.92 0.25
CA ALA A 85 15.63 -12.67 -0.42
C ALA A 85 14.47 -13.48 0.18
N TYR A 86 14.71 -14.75 0.53
CA TYR A 86 13.74 -15.60 1.20
C TYR A 86 13.38 -15.06 2.60
N ASN A 87 14.37 -14.74 3.42
CA ASN A 87 14.14 -14.28 4.79
C ASN A 87 13.37 -12.96 4.82
N THR A 88 13.74 -11.99 3.98
CA THR A 88 13.03 -10.71 3.89
C THR A 88 11.58 -10.88 3.41
N ALA A 89 11.33 -11.82 2.50
CA ALA A 89 9.98 -12.15 2.07
C ALA A 89 9.14 -12.77 3.20
N ILE A 90 9.69 -13.71 3.96
CA ILE A 90 9.02 -14.34 5.11
C ILE A 90 8.72 -13.32 6.21
N GLU A 91 9.66 -12.42 6.51
CA GLU A 91 9.45 -11.33 7.48
C GLU A 91 8.29 -10.42 7.05
N ALA A 92 8.25 -10.02 5.79
CA ALA A 92 7.17 -9.21 5.23
C ALA A 92 5.80 -9.89 5.32
N LEU A 93 5.73 -11.20 5.00
CA LEU A 93 4.51 -11.99 5.10
C LEU A 93 4.06 -12.16 6.56
N ASN A 94 4.98 -12.45 7.47
CA ASN A 94 4.68 -12.58 8.90
C ASN A 94 4.18 -11.25 9.49
N GLY A 95 4.87 -10.14 9.18
CA GLY A 95 4.45 -8.80 9.60
C GLY A 95 3.06 -8.45 9.07
N THR A 96 2.78 -8.79 7.82
CA THR A 96 1.46 -8.55 7.20
C THR A 96 0.36 -9.39 7.85
N ARG A 97 0.61 -10.70 8.08
CA ARG A 97 -0.34 -11.57 8.77
C ARG A 97 -0.71 -11.04 10.16
N ASN A 98 0.27 -10.48 10.87
CA ASN A 98 0.06 -9.95 12.21
C ASN A 98 -0.66 -8.58 12.22
N ALA A 99 -0.51 -7.78 11.17
CA ALA A 99 -1.13 -6.46 11.03
C ALA A 99 -2.53 -6.50 10.43
N LEU A 100 -2.85 -7.57 9.66
CA LEU A 100 -4.11 -7.69 8.94
C LEU A 100 -5.25 -8.06 9.90
N ASP A 101 -6.28 -7.21 9.93
CA ASP A 101 -7.51 -7.49 10.65
C ASP A 101 -8.44 -8.39 9.83
N PRO A 102 -8.78 -9.60 10.29
CA PRO A 102 -9.72 -10.48 9.62
C PRO A 102 -11.11 -9.85 9.42
N ALA A 103 -11.58 -9.02 10.37
CA ALA A 103 -12.87 -8.34 10.24
C ALA A 103 -12.87 -7.31 9.10
N ALA A 104 -11.75 -6.63 8.86
CA ALA A 104 -11.59 -5.73 7.72
C ALA A 104 -11.63 -6.50 6.38
N ILE A 105 -11.08 -7.71 6.31
CA ILE A 105 -11.21 -8.58 5.13
C ILE A 105 -12.67 -8.96 4.88
N ASP A 106 -13.41 -9.36 5.90
CA ASP A 106 -14.83 -9.73 5.79
C ASP A 106 -15.68 -8.53 5.32
N GLN A 107 -15.42 -7.34 5.86
CA GLN A 107 -16.08 -6.10 5.45
C GLN A 107 -15.75 -5.75 3.99
N ALA A 108 -14.48 -5.82 3.59
CA ALA A 108 -14.04 -5.56 2.23
C ALA A 108 -14.70 -6.55 1.24
N ALA A 109 -14.70 -7.85 1.55
CA ALA A 109 -15.36 -8.86 0.72
C ALA A 109 -16.85 -8.60 0.56
N THR A 110 -17.53 -8.20 1.64
CA THR A 110 -18.95 -7.82 1.62
C THR A 110 -19.21 -6.61 0.72
N LEU A 111 -18.36 -5.57 0.78
CA LEU A 111 -18.46 -4.42 -0.11
C LEU A 111 -18.27 -4.84 -1.57
N LEU A 112 -17.23 -5.64 -1.84
CA LEU A 112 -16.98 -6.15 -3.19
C LEU A 112 -18.14 -7.01 -3.73
N GLN A 113 -18.77 -7.82 -2.88
CA GLN A 113 -19.89 -8.67 -3.28
C GLN A 113 -21.10 -7.84 -3.70
N ARG A 114 -21.45 -6.81 -2.92
CA ARG A 114 -22.63 -5.96 -3.12
C ARG A 114 -22.45 -4.92 -4.22
N ALA A 115 -21.20 -4.61 -4.58
CA ALA A 115 -20.89 -3.57 -5.54
C ALA A 115 -21.48 -3.86 -6.92
N ARG A 116 -22.01 -2.81 -7.56
CA ARG A 116 -22.37 -2.80 -8.97
C ARG A 116 -21.13 -2.86 -9.85
N GLN A 117 -20.12 -2.02 -9.56
CA GLN A 117 -18.82 -2.02 -10.20
C GLN A 117 -17.72 -1.83 -9.16
N VAL A 118 -16.55 -2.39 -9.42
CA VAL A 118 -15.34 -2.30 -8.58
C VAL A 118 -14.18 -1.79 -9.42
N PHE A 119 -13.52 -0.75 -8.94
CA PHE A 119 -12.37 -0.16 -9.61
C PHE A 119 -11.11 -0.42 -8.79
N CYS A 120 -10.21 -1.23 -9.34
CA CYS A 120 -8.91 -1.53 -8.73
C CYS A 120 -7.89 -0.51 -9.22
N PHE A 121 -7.49 0.41 -8.35
CA PHE A 121 -6.60 1.52 -8.68
C PHE A 121 -5.31 1.49 -7.87
N GLY A 122 -4.31 2.10 -8.41
CA GLY A 122 -2.99 2.32 -7.81
C GLY A 122 -2.17 3.20 -8.74
N GLN A 123 -1.05 3.71 -8.26
CA GLN A 123 -0.19 4.60 -9.04
C GLN A 123 1.25 4.10 -9.03
N GLY A 124 2.01 4.37 -10.11
CA GLY A 124 3.38 3.87 -10.25
C GLY A 124 3.45 2.35 -10.09
N GLY A 125 4.34 1.85 -9.24
CA GLY A 125 4.48 0.42 -8.94
C GLY A 125 3.22 -0.23 -8.36
N SER A 126 2.41 0.53 -7.63
CA SER A 126 1.14 0.05 -7.06
C SER A 126 0.06 -0.19 -8.13
N SER A 127 0.15 0.44 -9.30
CA SER A 127 -0.79 0.18 -10.42
C SER A 127 -0.65 -1.24 -10.95
N LEU A 128 0.55 -1.81 -10.93
CA LEU A 128 0.79 -3.20 -11.31
C LEU A 128 0.13 -4.18 -10.33
N LEU A 129 0.18 -3.88 -9.04
CA LEU A 129 -0.46 -4.68 -8.00
C LEU A 129 -2.00 -4.57 -8.08
N ALA A 130 -2.53 -3.38 -8.34
CA ALA A 130 -3.95 -3.17 -8.59
C ALA A 130 -4.43 -3.93 -9.83
N SER A 131 -3.60 -3.99 -10.88
CA SER A 131 -3.87 -4.77 -12.09
C SER A 131 -3.83 -6.29 -11.83
N ASP A 132 -2.93 -6.78 -10.97
CA ASP A 132 -2.92 -8.20 -10.54
C ASP A 132 -4.20 -8.54 -9.76
N ILE A 133 -4.62 -7.66 -8.84
CA ILE A 133 -5.89 -7.82 -8.10
C ILE A 133 -7.07 -7.88 -9.08
N TRP A 134 -7.16 -6.93 -10.00
CA TRP A 134 -8.16 -6.93 -11.05
C TRP A 134 -8.16 -8.23 -11.85
N ALA A 135 -6.99 -8.69 -12.32
CA ALA A 135 -6.87 -9.89 -13.16
C ALA A 135 -7.40 -11.14 -12.45
N ARG A 136 -7.16 -11.27 -11.14
CA ARG A 136 -7.70 -12.39 -10.31
C ARG A 136 -9.22 -12.36 -10.26
N PHE A 137 -9.83 -11.19 -10.03
CA PHE A 137 -11.27 -11.04 -9.99
C PHE A 137 -11.92 -11.08 -11.38
N ALA A 138 -11.24 -10.66 -12.44
CA ALA A 138 -11.74 -10.68 -13.82
C ALA A 138 -12.02 -12.11 -14.34
N THR A 139 -11.38 -13.12 -13.76
CA THR A 139 -11.71 -14.53 -14.05
C THR A 139 -13.03 -14.98 -13.45
N ILE A 140 -13.60 -14.19 -12.54
CA ILE A 140 -14.81 -14.51 -11.79
C ILE A 140 -15.99 -13.63 -12.22
N SER A 141 -15.74 -12.32 -12.45
CA SER A 141 -16.80 -11.36 -12.74
C SER A 141 -16.30 -10.19 -13.58
N THR A 142 -17.14 -9.72 -14.49
CA THR A 142 -16.86 -8.57 -15.37
C THR A 142 -17.05 -7.21 -14.70
N LYS A 143 -17.53 -7.16 -13.45
CA LYS A 143 -17.74 -5.90 -12.73
C LYS A 143 -16.45 -5.25 -12.22
N PHE A 144 -15.31 -5.92 -12.32
CA PHE A 144 -14.02 -5.41 -11.89
C PHE A 144 -13.30 -4.72 -13.06
N HIS A 145 -12.78 -3.53 -12.78
CA HIS A 145 -12.09 -2.66 -13.74
C HIS A 145 -10.76 -2.21 -13.17
N THR A 146 -9.83 -1.79 -14.03
CA THR A 146 -8.57 -1.18 -13.62
C THR A 146 -8.15 -0.09 -14.60
N SER A 147 -7.37 0.87 -14.13
CA SER A 147 -6.64 1.84 -14.93
C SER A 147 -5.35 2.22 -14.24
N GLY A 148 -4.23 2.23 -14.97
CA GLY A 148 -2.93 2.72 -14.47
C GLY A 148 -2.74 4.23 -14.63
N ASP A 149 -3.61 4.90 -15.36
CA ASP A 149 -3.53 6.34 -15.63
C ASP A 149 -4.33 7.15 -14.61
N SER A 150 -3.71 8.12 -13.92
CA SER A 150 -4.34 8.88 -12.84
C SER A 150 -5.48 9.79 -13.34
N HIS A 151 -5.41 10.31 -14.57
CA HIS A 151 -6.51 11.08 -15.17
C HIS A 151 -7.73 10.20 -15.42
N MET A 152 -7.52 9.00 -15.96
CA MET A 152 -8.60 8.03 -16.16
C MET A 152 -9.18 7.54 -14.84
N GLN A 153 -8.38 7.42 -13.77
CA GLN A 153 -8.86 7.12 -12.42
C GLN A 153 -9.77 8.24 -11.90
N ALA A 154 -9.37 9.50 -12.06
CA ALA A 154 -10.18 10.66 -11.65
C ALA A 154 -11.48 10.75 -12.46
N ILE A 155 -11.44 10.53 -13.78
CA ILE A 155 -12.63 10.48 -14.63
C ILE A 155 -13.59 9.38 -14.16
N ALA A 156 -13.10 8.17 -13.93
CA ALA A 156 -13.92 7.07 -13.43
C ALA A 156 -14.52 7.40 -12.06
N ALA A 157 -13.72 7.96 -11.12
CA ALA A 157 -14.18 8.34 -9.80
C ALA A 157 -15.27 9.42 -9.83
N SER A 158 -15.22 10.34 -10.79
CA SER A 158 -16.26 11.39 -10.97
C SER A 158 -17.59 10.87 -11.46
N LEU A 159 -17.63 9.64 -12.02
CA LEU A 159 -18.83 8.99 -12.58
C LEU A 159 -19.37 7.85 -11.69
N MET A 160 -18.70 7.59 -10.55
CA MET A 160 -19.14 6.58 -9.59
C MET A 160 -20.40 7.00 -8.85
N GLY A 161 -21.05 6.02 -8.22
CA GLY A 161 -22.20 6.23 -7.37
C GLY A 161 -22.16 5.36 -6.10
N PRO A 162 -23.19 5.42 -5.24
CA PRO A 162 -23.23 4.73 -3.95
C PRO A 162 -23.08 3.20 -3.99
N GLU A 163 -23.38 2.60 -5.15
CA GLU A 163 -23.25 1.17 -5.36
C GLU A 163 -21.88 0.75 -5.92
N ASP A 164 -20.97 1.70 -6.14
CA ASP A 164 -19.65 1.43 -6.68
C ASP A 164 -18.59 1.38 -5.56
N VAL A 165 -17.52 0.64 -5.81
CA VAL A 165 -16.41 0.47 -4.87
C VAL A 165 -15.09 0.80 -5.56
N VAL A 166 -14.25 1.59 -4.90
CA VAL A 166 -12.82 1.73 -5.23
C VAL A 166 -12.02 0.86 -4.29
N LEU A 167 -11.21 -0.05 -4.84
CA LEU A 167 -10.13 -0.71 -4.13
C LEU A 167 -8.82 -0.04 -4.55
N PHE A 168 -8.24 0.77 -3.68
CA PHE A 168 -7.03 1.51 -3.98
C PHE A 168 -5.82 0.89 -3.29
N VAL A 169 -4.74 0.65 -4.05
CA VAL A 169 -3.45 0.18 -3.53
C VAL A 169 -2.51 1.37 -3.45
N SER A 170 -2.11 1.75 -2.23
CA SER A 170 -1.14 2.81 -1.99
C SER A 170 -0.36 2.53 -0.72
N TYR A 171 0.92 2.19 -0.85
CA TYR A 171 1.77 1.90 0.31
C TYR A 171 1.80 3.05 1.32
N SER A 172 2.02 4.28 0.86
CA SER A 172 2.07 5.47 1.72
C SER A 172 0.71 5.95 2.20
N GLY A 173 -0.38 5.64 1.48
CA GLY A 173 -1.70 6.17 1.76
C GLY A 173 -1.80 7.72 1.70
N ALA A 174 -0.86 8.40 1.03
CA ALA A 174 -0.71 9.86 1.08
C ALA A 174 -0.38 10.51 -0.28
N THR A 175 -0.41 9.75 -1.38
CA THR A 175 -0.13 10.28 -2.72
C THR A 175 -1.22 11.26 -3.14
N ARG A 176 -0.84 12.44 -3.67
CA ARG A 176 -1.80 13.51 -4.05
C ARG A 176 -2.89 13.01 -5.00
N ASP A 177 -2.50 12.41 -6.13
CA ASP A 177 -3.47 11.92 -7.13
C ASP A 177 -4.43 10.86 -6.56
N MET A 178 -3.95 10.01 -5.65
CA MET A 178 -4.82 9.09 -4.91
C MET A 178 -5.83 9.85 -4.07
N MET A 179 -5.36 10.83 -3.27
CA MET A 179 -6.24 11.62 -2.40
C MET A 179 -7.33 12.34 -3.20
N ASP A 180 -6.98 12.89 -4.36
CA ASP A 180 -7.94 13.57 -5.24
C ASP A 180 -8.95 12.57 -5.83
N THR A 181 -8.49 11.41 -6.29
CA THR A 181 -9.36 10.33 -6.78
C THR A 181 -10.31 9.82 -5.68
N LEU A 182 -9.80 9.61 -4.45
CA LEU A 182 -10.64 9.13 -3.34
C LEU A 182 -11.67 10.17 -2.90
N ARG A 183 -11.32 11.49 -2.89
CA ARG A 183 -12.30 12.54 -2.60
C ARG A 183 -13.43 12.56 -3.63
N LEU A 184 -13.10 12.52 -4.93
CA LEU A 184 -14.12 12.44 -5.99
C LEU A 184 -15.04 11.23 -5.81
N ALA A 185 -14.49 10.06 -5.54
CA ALA A 185 -15.28 8.85 -5.29
C ALA A 185 -16.21 9.02 -4.07
N LYS A 186 -15.71 9.58 -2.96
CA LYS A 186 -16.50 9.82 -1.74
C LYS A 186 -17.58 10.89 -1.93
N GLU A 187 -17.29 11.97 -2.66
CA GLU A 187 -18.26 13.02 -3.00
C GLU A 187 -19.45 12.45 -3.80
N ASN A 188 -19.21 11.43 -4.63
CA ASN A 188 -20.24 10.72 -5.37
C ASN A 188 -20.87 9.53 -4.60
N GLY A 189 -20.50 9.33 -3.34
CA GLY A 189 -21.06 8.32 -2.44
C GLY A 189 -20.46 6.93 -2.58
N ALA A 190 -19.46 6.72 -3.43
CA ALA A 190 -18.80 5.43 -3.59
C ALA A 190 -18.11 4.96 -2.32
N LYS A 191 -17.97 3.64 -2.17
CA LYS A 191 -17.24 3.02 -1.06
C LYS A 191 -15.76 2.88 -1.41
N VAL A 192 -14.91 3.03 -0.40
CA VAL A 192 -13.46 2.98 -0.56
C VAL A 192 -12.87 1.89 0.32
N ILE A 193 -12.13 0.98 -0.30
CA ILE A 193 -11.23 0.02 0.35
C ILE A 193 -9.81 0.48 0.06
N LEU A 194 -9.05 0.83 1.08
CA LEU A 194 -7.66 1.25 0.95
C LEU A 194 -6.71 0.16 1.46
N LEU A 195 -5.83 -0.34 0.59
CA LEU A 195 -4.73 -1.22 0.96
C LEU A 195 -3.46 -0.39 1.13
N THR A 196 -2.94 -0.31 2.36
CA THR A 196 -1.84 0.58 2.73
C THR A 196 -0.97 -0.01 3.84
N HIS A 197 0.21 0.58 4.07
CA HIS A 197 1.07 0.22 5.21
C HIS A 197 0.73 1.03 6.47
N TYR A 198 0.37 2.30 6.32
CA TYR A 198 0.19 3.22 7.44
C TYR A 198 -1.29 3.35 7.83
N ASN A 199 -1.61 2.97 9.07
CA ASN A 199 -2.97 3.07 9.57
C ASN A 199 -3.44 4.52 9.83
N ASP A 200 -2.51 5.44 9.98
CA ASP A 200 -2.73 6.87 10.23
C ASP A 200 -2.44 7.74 9.00
N ALA A 201 -2.37 7.14 7.80
CA ALA A 201 -2.17 7.89 6.57
C ALA A 201 -3.39 8.76 6.23
N PRO A 202 -3.20 9.90 5.52
CA PRO A 202 -4.33 10.77 5.15
C PRO A 202 -5.46 10.05 4.38
N GLY A 203 -5.11 9.05 3.56
CA GLY A 203 -6.08 8.27 2.80
C GLY A 203 -7.00 7.41 3.65
N THR A 204 -6.57 7.01 4.88
CA THR A 204 -7.40 6.18 5.75
C THR A 204 -8.64 6.92 6.25
N ALA A 205 -8.59 8.25 6.36
CA ALA A 205 -9.74 9.07 6.71
C ALA A 205 -10.84 9.08 5.64
N LEU A 206 -10.52 8.71 4.39
CA LEU A 206 -11.47 8.61 3.27
C LEU A 206 -11.94 7.16 3.04
N ALA A 207 -11.28 6.18 3.66
CA ALA A 207 -11.59 4.77 3.47
C ALA A 207 -12.78 4.32 4.34
N ASP A 208 -13.67 3.51 3.77
CA ASP A 208 -14.68 2.76 4.52
C ASP A 208 -14.08 1.50 5.13
N VAL A 209 -13.05 0.92 4.49
CA VAL A 209 -12.28 -0.22 4.99
C VAL A 209 -10.80 0.00 4.70
N VAL A 210 -9.95 -0.23 5.71
CA VAL A 210 -8.48 -0.21 5.57
C VAL A 210 -7.93 -1.62 5.71
N LEU A 211 -7.15 -2.05 4.72
CA LEU A 211 -6.42 -3.32 4.74
C LEU A 211 -4.93 -3.02 4.91
N LEU A 212 -4.35 -3.46 6.03
CA LEU A 212 -2.96 -3.16 6.35
C LEU A 212 -2.02 -4.23 5.78
N CYS A 213 -0.90 -3.78 5.20
CA CYS A 213 0.25 -4.62 4.90
C CYS A 213 1.42 -4.25 5.82
N GLY A 214 2.01 -5.25 6.50
CA GLY A 214 3.00 -5.06 7.57
C GLY A 214 4.45 -5.02 7.11
N ALA A 215 4.74 -4.94 5.80
CA ALA A 215 6.11 -4.88 5.29
C ALA A 215 6.67 -3.46 5.35
N LYS A 216 7.87 -3.30 5.92
CA LYS A 216 8.58 -2.02 5.92
C LYS A 216 9.24 -1.77 4.56
N GLU A 217 9.15 -0.56 4.06
CA GLU A 217 9.77 -0.12 2.79
C GLU A 217 10.82 0.93 3.06
N SER A 218 12.06 0.67 2.63
CA SER A 218 13.11 1.69 2.69
C SER A 218 12.82 2.81 1.68
N PRO A 219 12.98 4.08 2.07
CA PRO A 219 12.90 5.20 1.12
C PRO A 219 13.93 5.13 -0.01
N LEU A 220 14.98 4.30 0.12
CA LEU A 220 16.01 4.07 -0.90
C LEU A 220 15.63 2.97 -1.90
N ASP A 221 14.65 2.13 -1.58
CA ASP A 221 14.17 1.02 -2.42
C ASP A 221 12.63 0.99 -2.46
N PRO A 222 12.01 2.02 -3.07
CA PRO A 222 10.55 2.11 -3.14
C PRO A 222 9.98 1.02 -4.06
N GLY A 223 8.91 0.37 -3.63
CA GLY A 223 8.29 -0.74 -4.36
C GLY A 223 9.10 -2.03 -4.29
N SER A 224 9.82 -2.25 -3.19
CA SER A 224 10.62 -3.45 -2.94
C SER A 224 9.81 -4.75 -3.06
N MET A 225 10.48 -5.86 -3.36
CA MET A 225 9.83 -7.16 -3.51
C MET A 225 9.08 -7.61 -2.23
N PRO A 226 9.63 -7.46 -1.01
CA PRO A 226 8.90 -7.80 0.22
C PRO A 226 7.57 -7.06 0.35
N VAL A 227 7.51 -5.76 0.01
CA VAL A 227 6.27 -4.97 0.02
C VAL A 227 5.26 -5.48 -1.01
N LYS A 228 5.72 -5.81 -2.22
CA LYS A 228 4.83 -6.40 -3.25
C LYS A 228 4.25 -7.72 -2.79
N LEU A 229 5.05 -8.59 -2.19
CA LEU A 229 4.59 -9.88 -1.64
C LEU A 229 3.57 -9.67 -0.51
N ALA A 230 3.78 -8.69 0.36
CA ALA A 230 2.83 -8.32 1.41
C ALA A 230 1.47 -7.90 0.84
N VAL A 231 1.46 -7.03 -0.17
CA VAL A 231 0.23 -6.59 -0.86
C VAL A 231 -0.46 -7.77 -1.56
N LEU A 232 0.29 -8.61 -2.27
CA LEU A 232 -0.25 -9.80 -2.95
C LEU A 232 -0.82 -10.82 -1.96
N PHE A 233 -0.24 -10.94 -0.77
CA PHE A 233 -0.78 -11.79 0.30
C PHE A 233 -2.16 -11.29 0.76
N VAL A 234 -2.29 -10.00 1.08
CA VAL A 234 -3.59 -9.39 1.46
C VAL A 234 -4.62 -9.57 0.34
N ALA A 235 -4.22 -9.28 -0.90
CA ALA A 235 -5.06 -9.48 -2.08
C ALA A 235 -5.53 -10.93 -2.21
N ASN A 236 -4.63 -11.90 -1.98
CA ASN A 236 -4.98 -13.32 -2.04
C ASN A 236 -6.00 -13.71 -0.97
N VAL A 237 -5.84 -13.24 0.27
CA VAL A 237 -6.79 -13.48 1.36
C VAL A 237 -8.17 -12.92 0.99
N LEU A 238 -8.22 -11.70 0.43
CA LEU A 238 -9.46 -11.08 -0.01
C LEU A 238 -10.14 -11.85 -1.15
N VAL A 239 -9.37 -12.32 -2.15
CA VAL A 239 -9.89 -13.16 -3.25
C VAL A 239 -10.41 -14.50 -2.72
N LEU A 240 -9.70 -15.14 -1.77
CA LEU A 240 -10.15 -16.38 -1.15
C LEU A 240 -11.47 -16.17 -0.40
N ARG A 241 -11.57 -15.11 0.41
CA ARG A 241 -12.80 -14.79 1.14
C ARG A 241 -13.97 -14.55 0.19
N TYR A 242 -13.78 -13.70 -0.83
CA TYR A 242 -14.79 -13.43 -1.86
C TYR A 242 -15.22 -14.72 -2.57
N THR A 243 -14.27 -15.60 -2.92
CA THR A 243 -14.54 -16.88 -3.59
C THR A 243 -15.39 -17.80 -2.73
N LEU A 244 -15.08 -17.90 -1.43
CA LEU A 244 -15.83 -18.73 -0.49
C LEU A 244 -17.28 -18.22 -0.31
N ASP A 245 -17.48 -16.92 -0.31
CA ASP A 245 -18.82 -16.32 -0.16
C ASP A 245 -19.66 -16.38 -1.44
N ASN A 246 -19.03 -16.65 -2.61
CA ASN A 246 -19.70 -16.64 -3.92
C ASN A 246 -19.44 -17.94 -4.71
N GLN A 247 -19.42 -19.09 -4.04
CA GLN A 247 -18.98 -20.37 -4.63
C GLN A 247 -19.69 -20.73 -5.94
N GLU A 248 -21.01 -20.59 -6.00
CA GLU A 248 -21.79 -20.93 -7.19
C GLU A 248 -21.39 -20.05 -8.38
N LEU A 249 -21.36 -18.72 -8.19
CA LEU A 249 -20.93 -17.77 -9.23
C LEU A 249 -19.51 -18.08 -9.70
N VAL A 250 -18.60 -18.32 -8.76
CA VAL A 250 -17.18 -18.58 -9.05
C VAL A 250 -17.01 -19.86 -9.85
N THR A 251 -17.72 -20.94 -9.50
CA THR A 251 -17.68 -22.21 -10.22
C THR A 251 -18.11 -22.04 -11.67
N ILE A 252 -19.28 -21.45 -11.90
CA ILE A 252 -19.81 -21.19 -13.24
C ILE A 252 -18.85 -20.32 -14.06
N SER A 253 -18.31 -19.25 -13.44
CA SER A 253 -17.44 -18.32 -14.14
C SER A 253 -16.10 -18.98 -14.52
N ARG A 254 -15.51 -19.76 -13.60
CA ARG A 254 -14.26 -20.51 -13.86
C ARG A 254 -14.43 -21.54 -14.96
N GLU A 255 -15.51 -22.27 -15.00
CA GLU A 255 -15.82 -23.20 -16.10
C GLU A 255 -15.84 -22.49 -17.46
N ARG A 256 -16.54 -21.33 -17.53
CA ARG A 256 -16.62 -20.52 -18.75
C ARG A 256 -15.26 -19.97 -19.17
N THR A 257 -14.49 -19.40 -18.25
CA THR A 257 -13.17 -18.84 -18.55
C THR A 257 -12.15 -19.91 -18.91
N THR A 258 -12.16 -21.05 -18.24
CA THR A 258 -11.32 -22.21 -18.59
C THR A 258 -11.62 -22.71 -19.99
N LYS A 259 -12.91 -22.85 -20.36
CA LYS A 259 -13.32 -23.23 -21.71
C LYS A 259 -12.84 -22.21 -22.76
N ALA A 260 -12.94 -20.91 -22.46
CA ALA A 260 -12.49 -19.87 -23.39
C ALA A 260 -10.98 -19.88 -23.60
N LEU A 261 -10.20 -20.28 -22.58
CA LEU A 261 -8.73 -20.37 -22.65
C LEU A 261 -8.23 -21.71 -23.19
N GLY A 262 -9.03 -22.80 -23.06
CA GLY A 262 -8.66 -24.14 -23.49
C GLY A 262 -8.27 -24.24 -24.97
N ASN A 263 -8.87 -23.43 -25.82
CA ASN A 263 -8.56 -23.35 -27.25
C ASN A 263 -7.28 -22.54 -27.56
N LYS A 264 -6.62 -21.95 -26.57
CA LYS A 264 -5.36 -21.16 -26.73
C LYS A 264 -4.13 -21.95 -26.31
N LEU A 265 -4.32 -23.14 -25.74
CA LEU A 265 -3.24 -24.07 -25.43
C LEU A 265 -3.08 -25.04 -26.62
N LEU A 266 -1.84 -25.20 -27.12
CA LEU A 266 -1.49 -26.18 -28.17
C LEU A 266 -1.42 -27.56 -27.60
#